data_6be63319a3627aa6dfef40bc87d5bba4
#
_entry.id   6be63319a3627aa6dfef40bc87d5bba4
#
_cell.length_a   1.000
_cell.length_b   1.000
_cell.length_c   1.000
_cell.angle_alpha   90.00
_cell.angle_beta   90.00
_cell.angle_gamma   90.00
#
_symmetry.space_group_name_H-M   'P 1'
#
loop_
_entity.id
_entity.type
_entity.pdbx_description
1 polymer ?
#
loop_
_entity_poly.entity_id
_entity_poly.type
_entity_poly.pdbx_seq_one_letter_code
_entity_poly.pdbx_strand_id
1 'polypeptide(L)'
;IIPAVERAFAFLEKEKDITIEKEDGVEKRIAFSCGGDVRKAINAAELCVLSTPVENKKAFITLERAEELTQKSSMKYDKDADEHYDILSAFQKSMRGSDPNAALHYLARLLEAGDLPSAARRLMVCACEDVGLAYPMIIPIVKAAVDAAFMVGLPEARIPLTDAVVLVCNSPKSNSAYLAYDAAAADIRKGNSGPIPRTLQNKHYDGEDNAHKGQFYKYPHDYPNHYVFQQYLPDAIKNKTYYT
;
A
#
# COMPACT_ATOMS: atom_id res chain seq x y z
N ILE A 1 12.31 -12.92 0.36
CA ILE A 1 12.56 -13.82 1.51
C ILE A 1 12.64 -15.26 1.08
N ILE A 2 11.67 -15.80 0.32
CA ILE A 2 11.68 -17.21 -0.13
C ILE A 2 13.04 -17.63 -0.71
N PRO A 3 13.66 -16.89 -1.66
CA PRO A 3 14.99 -17.27 -2.16
C PRO A 3 16.10 -17.23 -1.11
N ALA A 4 15.93 -16.48 -0.01
CA ALA A 4 16.88 -16.48 1.09
C ALA A 4 16.74 -17.74 1.97
N VAL A 5 15.51 -18.18 2.20
CA VAL A 5 15.19 -19.42 2.92
C VAL A 5 15.70 -20.65 2.13
N GLU A 6 15.46 -20.67 0.80
CA GLU A 6 15.96 -21.73 -0.09
C GLU A 6 17.49 -21.82 -0.04
N ARG A 7 18.19 -20.68 -0.09
CA ARG A 7 19.66 -20.64 0.03
C ARG A 7 20.15 -21.09 1.41
N ALA A 8 19.39 -20.78 2.48
CA ALA A 8 19.74 -21.24 3.83
C ALA A 8 19.65 -22.78 3.93
N PHE A 9 18.60 -23.39 3.39
CA PHE A 9 18.48 -24.84 3.33
C PHE A 9 19.61 -25.47 2.51
N ALA A 10 19.90 -24.94 1.32
CA ALA A 10 20.99 -25.46 0.48
C ALA A 10 22.38 -25.30 1.13
N PHE A 11 22.59 -24.26 1.92
CA PHE A 11 23.81 -24.08 2.71
C PHE A 11 23.92 -25.14 3.82
N LEU A 12 22.83 -25.37 4.56
CA LEU A 12 22.77 -26.32 5.66
C LEU A 12 22.93 -27.79 5.18
N GLU A 13 22.41 -28.13 3.99
CA GLU A 13 22.64 -29.44 3.36
C GLU A 13 24.13 -29.71 3.18
N LYS A 14 24.87 -28.72 2.66
CA LYS A 14 26.31 -28.83 2.44
C LYS A 14 27.12 -28.85 3.74
N GLU A 15 26.76 -28.00 4.69
CA GLU A 15 27.47 -27.87 5.96
C GLU A 15 27.35 -29.14 6.81
N LYS A 16 26.17 -29.76 6.80
CA LYS A 16 25.86 -30.93 7.65
C LYS A 16 25.99 -32.25 6.94
N ASP A 17 26.33 -32.29 5.67
CA ASP A 17 26.41 -33.47 4.81
C ASP A 17 25.13 -34.35 4.88
N ILE A 18 23.97 -33.68 4.76
CA ILE A 18 22.62 -34.28 4.77
C ILE A 18 21.81 -33.84 3.58
N THR A 19 20.78 -34.59 3.23
CA THR A 19 19.74 -34.19 2.28
C THR A 19 18.51 -33.65 3.04
N ILE A 20 18.05 -32.47 2.71
CA ILE A 20 16.86 -31.86 3.33
C ILE A 20 15.67 -32.03 2.38
N GLU A 21 14.80 -32.98 2.69
CA GLU A 21 13.51 -33.13 2.03
C GLU A 21 12.48 -32.26 2.76
N LYS A 22 11.59 -31.62 2.02
CA LYS A 22 10.61 -30.69 2.58
C LYS A 22 9.23 -30.96 2.03
N GLU A 23 8.23 -30.80 2.86
CA GLU A 23 6.84 -30.75 2.44
C GLU A 23 6.61 -29.50 1.57
N ASP A 24 5.73 -29.61 0.55
CA ASP A 24 5.47 -28.49 -0.35
C ASP A 24 4.93 -27.27 0.43
N GLY A 25 5.56 -26.13 0.21
CA GLY A 25 5.18 -24.87 0.85
C GLY A 25 5.92 -24.50 2.13
N VAL A 26 6.86 -25.30 2.64
CA VAL A 26 7.66 -25.01 3.85
C VAL A 26 8.37 -23.67 3.76
N GLU A 27 9.04 -23.35 2.64
CA GLU A 27 9.75 -22.08 2.45
C GLU A 27 8.80 -20.89 2.44
N LYS A 28 7.65 -21.06 1.82
CA LYS A 28 6.60 -20.01 1.81
C LYS A 28 6.07 -19.78 3.22
N ARG A 29 5.88 -20.87 3.98
CA ARG A 29 5.38 -20.79 5.36
C ARG A 29 6.36 -20.08 6.27
N ILE A 30 7.65 -20.41 6.22
CA ILE A 30 8.70 -19.73 6.97
C ILE A 30 8.77 -18.26 6.59
N ALA A 31 8.84 -17.95 5.29
CA ALA A 31 8.92 -16.58 4.80
C ALA A 31 7.72 -15.72 5.27
N PHE A 32 6.51 -16.26 5.19
CA PHE A 32 5.29 -15.61 5.62
C PHE A 32 5.25 -15.38 7.13
N SER A 33 5.64 -16.40 7.92
CA SER A 33 5.63 -16.32 9.39
C SER A 33 6.66 -15.34 9.95
N CYS A 34 7.68 -15.00 9.19
CA CYS A 34 8.71 -14.04 9.62
C CYS A 34 8.42 -12.57 9.25
N GLY A 35 7.24 -12.28 8.67
CA GLY A 35 6.74 -10.93 8.49
C GLY A 35 7.65 -9.98 7.70
N GLY A 36 8.46 -10.49 6.75
CA GLY A 36 9.38 -9.66 5.97
C GLY A 36 10.82 -9.63 6.49
N ASP A 37 11.09 -10.15 7.69
CA ASP A 37 12.43 -10.19 8.29
C ASP A 37 13.24 -11.37 7.75
N VAL A 38 14.24 -11.07 6.90
CA VAL A 38 15.11 -12.07 6.28
C VAL A 38 15.99 -12.81 7.32
N ARG A 39 16.48 -12.12 8.34
CA ARG A 39 17.31 -12.72 9.39
C ARG A 39 16.51 -13.72 10.20
N LYS A 40 15.30 -13.32 10.59
CA LYS A 40 14.37 -14.19 11.33
C LYS A 40 13.99 -15.44 10.50
N ALA A 41 13.79 -15.26 9.18
CA ALA A 41 13.47 -16.36 8.28
C ALA A 41 14.63 -17.35 8.11
N ILE A 42 15.87 -16.87 8.02
CA ILE A 42 17.07 -17.72 7.96
C ILE A 42 17.24 -18.49 9.27
N ASN A 43 17.11 -17.83 10.43
CA ASN A 43 17.21 -18.49 11.73
C ASN A 43 16.10 -19.55 11.92
N ALA A 44 14.88 -19.27 11.44
CA ALA A 44 13.79 -20.24 11.47
C ALA A 44 14.08 -21.46 10.59
N ALA A 45 14.65 -21.27 9.40
CA ALA A 45 15.06 -22.38 8.53
C ALA A 45 16.15 -23.23 9.20
N GLU A 46 17.16 -22.61 9.81
CA GLU A 46 18.22 -23.30 10.56
C GLU A 46 17.62 -24.09 11.73
N LEU A 47 16.73 -23.49 12.51
CA LEU A 47 16.09 -24.16 13.64
C LEU A 47 15.22 -25.34 13.19
N CYS A 48 14.54 -25.25 12.04
CA CYS A 48 13.82 -26.36 11.44
C CYS A 48 14.74 -27.55 11.16
N VAL A 49 15.90 -27.30 10.56
CA VAL A 49 16.87 -28.36 10.26
C VAL A 49 17.47 -28.96 11.54
N LEU A 50 17.87 -28.10 12.50
CA LEU A 50 18.49 -28.53 13.74
C LEU A 50 17.57 -29.36 14.64
N SER A 51 16.27 -29.10 14.57
CA SER A 51 15.27 -29.77 15.42
C SER A 51 14.59 -30.96 14.75
N THR A 52 14.90 -31.23 13.47
CA THR A 52 14.36 -32.39 12.75
C THR A 52 15.29 -33.60 12.88
N PRO A 53 14.77 -34.78 13.25
CA PRO A 53 15.56 -35.99 13.29
C PRO A 53 16.18 -36.30 11.92
N VAL A 54 17.44 -36.71 11.91
CA VAL A 54 18.17 -37.11 10.71
C VAL A 54 18.25 -38.64 10.66
N GLU A 55 17.61 -39.24 9.68
CA GLU A 55 17.68 -40.68 9.43
C GLU A 55 18.35 -40.98 8.08
N ASN A 56 19.32 -41.82 8.05
CA ASN A 56 20.06 -42.17 6.83
C ASN A 56 20.58 -40.96 6.04
N LYS A 57 21.08 -39.94 6.73
CA LYS A 57 21.50 -38.65 6.16
C LYS A 57 20.39 -37.88 5.50
N LYS A 58 19.13 -38.10 5.85
CA LYS A 58 17.98 -37.37 5.37
C LYS A 58 17.22 -36.72 6.53
N ALA A 59 16.84 -35.45 6.38
CA ALA A 59 15.95 -34.73 7.27
C ALA A 59 14.67 -34.36 6.49
N PHE A 60 13.50 -34.70 7.00
CA PHE A 60 12.22 -34.35 6.39
C PHE A 60 11.51 -33.28 7.22
N ILE A 61 11.37 -32.09 6.65
CA ILE A 61 10.75 -30.94 7.31
C ILE A 61 9.28 -30.84 6.90
N THR A 62 8.39 -30.97 7.87
CA THR A 62 6.93 -30.81 7.67
C THR A 62 6.50 -29.36 7.80
N LEU A 63 5.33 -29.03 7.21
CA LEU A 63 4.68 -27.74 7.41
C LEU A 63 4.35 -27.47 8.87
N GLU A 64 3.88 -28.48 9.60
CA GLU A 64 3.56 -28.39 11.02
C GLU A 64 4.80 -27.98 11.84
N ARG A 65 5.94 -28.59 11.55
CA ARG A 65 7.21 -28.27 12.21
C ARG A 65 7.66 -26.84 11.93
N ALA A 66 7.53 -26.40 10.68
CA ALA A 66 7.86 -25.03 10.30
C ALA A 66 6.94 -24.02 11.01
N GLU A 67 5.65 -24.34 11.21
CA GLU A 67 4.70 -23.52 11.97
C GLU A 67 5.07 -23.40 13.45
N GLU A 68 5.30 -24.52 14.12
CA GLU A 68 5.69 -24.55 15.53
C GLU A 68 6.93 -23.70 15.81
N LEU A 69 7.95 -23.84 14.97
CA LEU A 69 9.26 -23.19 15.18
C LEU A 69 9.30 -21.72 14.78
N THR A 70 8.35 -21.24 13.99
CA THR A 70 8.24 -19.82 13.66
C THR A 70 7.48 -19.02 14.71
N GLN A 71 7.06 -19.64 15.82
CA GLN A 71 6.36 -19.00 16.96
C GLN A 71 5.14 -18.15 16.53
N LYS A 72 4.39 -18.60 15.54
CA LYS A 72 3.16 -17.92 15.16
C LYS A 72 2.06 -18.24 16.14
N SER A 73 1.36 -17.19 16.61
CA SER A 73 0.11 -17.35 17.29
C SER A 73 -0.85 -18.18 16.43
N SER A 74 -1.63 -19.04 17.05
CA SER A 74 -2.52 -20.04 16.45
C SER A 74 -3.72 -19.44 15.67
N MET A 75 -3.63 -18.20 15.19
CA MET A 75 -4.57 -17.70 14.21
C MET A 75 -4.30 -18.42 12.89
N LYS A 76 -5.13 -19.39 12.57
CA LYS A 76 -5.28 -19.90 11.23
C LYS A 76 -5.65 -18.71 10.34
N TYR A 77 -4.64 -18.13 9.71
CA TYR A 77 -4.83 -17.26 8.57
C TYR A 77 -5.23 -18.22 7.46
N ASP A 78 -6.53 -18.28 7.21
CA ASP A 78 -7.04 -19.18 6.20
C ASP A 78 -6.39 -18.83 4.88
N LYS A 79 -5.87 -19.82 4.16
CA LYS A 79 -5.15 -19.66 2.89
C LYS A 79 -6.08 -19.22 1.75
N ASP A 80 -7.36 -19.03 2.03
CA ASP A 80 -8.32 -18.56 1.05
C ASP A 80 -8.11 -17.06 0.82
N ALA A 81 -7.72 -16.73 -0.40
CA ALA A 81 -7.52 -15.35 -0.86
C ALA A 81 -8.71 -14.45 -0.48
N ASP A 82 -9.90 -15.00 -0.40
CA ASP A 82 -11.14 -14.29 -0.07
C ASP A 82 -11.16 -13.76 1.36
N GLU A 83 -10.75 -14.52 2.38
CA GLU A 83 -10.72 -14.03 3.78
C GLU A 83 -9.69 -12.90 3.96
N HIS A 84 -8.53 -12.99 3.30
CA HIS A 84 -7.54 -11.92 3.34
C HIS A 84 -8.10 -10.61 2.75
N TYR A 85 -8.78 -10.69 1.61
CA TYR A 85 -9.42 -9.53 1.00
C TYR A 85 -10.56 -8.98 1.85
N ASP A 86 -11.30 -9.85 2.54
CA ASP A 86 -12.37 -9.44 3.46
C ASP A 86 -11.81 -8.67 4.66
N ILE A 87 -10.71 -9.12 5.26
CA ILE A 87 -10.05 -8.40 6.35
C ILE A 87 -9.55 -7.03 5.90
N LEU A 88 -8.91 -6.94 4.74
CA LEU A 88 -8.43 -5.67 4.17
C LEU A 88 -9.61 -4.72 3.87
N SER A 89 -10.71 -5.27 3.36
CA SER A 89 -11.94 -4.53 3.10
C SER A 89 -12.59 -4.02 4.39
N ALA A 90 -12.66 -4.87 5.41
CA ALA A 90 -13.20 -4.52 6.72
C ALA A 90 -12.34 -3.45 7.42
N PHE A 91 -11.00 -3.57 7.35
CA PHE A 91 -10.06 -2.58 7.86
C PHE A 91 -10.29 -1.20 7.26
N GLN A 92 -10.33 -1.12 5.91
CA GLN A 92 -10.58 0.13 5.22
C GLN A 92 -11.96 0.71 5.52
N LYS A 93 -13.00 -0.11 5.51
CA LYS A 93 -14.38 0.32 5.82
C LYS A 93 -14.54 0.83 7.25
N SER A 94 -13.84 0.21 8.21
CA SER A 94 -13.84 0.66 9.61
C SER A 94 -13.20 2.03 9.78
N MET A 95 -12.06 2.29 9.13
CA MET A 95 -11.44 3.62 9.12
C MET A 95 -12.32 4.67 8.43
N ARG A 96 -12.89 4.34 7.28
CA ARG A 96 -13.83 5.21 6.55
C ARG A 96 -15.08 5.50 7.37
N GLY A 97 -15.59 4.51 8.08
CA GLY A 97 -16.76 4.61 8.98
C GLY A 97 -16.46 5.25 10.32
N SER A 98 -15.21 5.67 10.59
CA SER A 98 -14.80 6.30 11.85
C SER A 98 -15.02 5.42 13.09
N ASP A 99 -14.81 4.11 12.94
CA ASP A 99 -14.81 3.15 14.05
C ASP A 99 -13.37 2.71 14.38
N PRO A 100 -12.70 3.35 15.35
CA PRO A 100 -11.34 3.02 15.73
C PRO A 100 -11.21 1.63 16.35
N ASN A 101 -12.24 1.13 17.05
CA ASN A 101 -12.19 -0.17 17.70
C ASN A 101 -12.17 -1.31 16.66
N ALA A 102 -13.07 -1.24 15.67
CA ALA A 102 -13.10 -2.19 14.59
C ALA A 102 -11.81 -2.09 13.73
N ALA A 103 -11.35 -0.87 13.42
CA ALA A 103 -10.13 -0.66 12.66
C ALA A 103 -8.89 -1.26 13.35
N LEU A 104 -8.75 -1.06 14.66
CA LEU A 104 -7.66 -1.64 15.45
C LEU A 104 -7.75 -3.17 15.51
N HIS A 105 -8.96 -3.74 15.61
CA HIS A 105 -9.15 -5.18 15.56
C HIS A 105 -8.65 -5.78 14.23
N TYR A 106 -9.04 -5.19 13.09
CA TYR A 106 -8.60 -5.68 11.79
C TYR A 106 -7.12 -5.37 11.51
N LEU A 107 -6.58 -4.24 12.00
CA LEU A 107 -5.13 -3.99 11.99
C LEU A 107 -4.38 -5.10 12.72
N ALA A 108 -4.82 -5.46 13.93
CA ALA A 108 -4.19 -6.51 14.72
C ALA A 108 -4.22 -7.85 13.96
N ARG A 109 -5.35 -8.23 13.33
CA ARG A 109 -5.43 -9.44 12.50
C ARG A 109 -4.40 -9.45 11.37
N LEU A 110 -4.21 -8.31 10.67
CA LEU A 110 -3.21 -8.19 9.59
C LEU A 110 -1.79 -8.32 10.13
N LEU A 111 -1.45 -7.63 11.22
CA LEU A 111 -0.10 -7.62 11.78
C LEU A 111 0.27 -8.95 12.43
N GLU A 112 -0.65 -9.62 13.14
CA GLU A 112 -0.44 -10.97 13.67
C GLU A 112 -0.25 -12.00 12.54
N ALA A 113 -0.89 -11.77 11.39
CA ALA A 113 -0.64 -12.55 10.18
C ALA A 113 0.70 -12.21 9.50
N GLY A 114 1.41 -11.16 9.94
CA GLY A 114 2.67 -10.70 9.35
C GLY A 114 2.50 -9.85 8.10
N ASP A 115 1.28 -9.38 7.79
CA ASP A 115 0.99 -8.61 6.57
C ASP A 115 1.05 -7.10 6.81
N LEU A 116 2.22 -6.64 7.25
CA LEU A 116 2.54 -5.23 7.39
C LEU A 116 2.38 -4.43 6.06
N PRO A 117 2.81 -4.94 4.88
CA PRO A 117 2.71 -4.16 3.65
C PRO A 117 1.27 -3.85 3.24
N SER A 118 0.34 -4.79 3.37
CA SER A 118 -1.05 -4.57 2.98
C SER A 118 -1.76 -3.65 3.96
N ALA A 119 -1.50 -3.79 5.27
CA ALA A 119 -2.02 -2.88 6.29
C ALA A 119 -1.57 -1.43 6.03
N ALA A 120 -0.27 -1.21 5.80
CA ALA A 120 0.31 0.09 5.49
C ALA A 120 -0.28 0.71 4.22
N ARG A 121 -0.42 -0.08 3.15
CA ARG A 121 -1.04 0.36 1.89
C ARG A 121 -2.47 0.82 2.09
N ARG A 122 -3.30 0.05 2.79
CA ARG A 122 -4.70 0.40 3.04
C ARG A 122 -4.85 1.64 3.89
N LEU A 123 -4.00 1.79 4.91
CA LEU A 123 -3.96 2.99 5.74
C LEU A 123 -3.62 4.25 4.90
N MET A 124 -2.60 4.18 4.04
CA MET A 124 -2.24 5.28 3.13
C MET A 124 -3.36 5.62 2.16
N VAL A 125 -4.01 4.62 1.55
CA VAL A 125 -5.14 4.85 0.66
C VAL A 125 -6.27 5.56 1.40
N CYS A 126 -6.65 5.09 2.59
CA CYS A 126 -7.72 5.67 3.39
C CYS A 126 -7.41 7.12 3.82
N ALA A 127 -6.16 7.40 4.18
CA ALA A 127 -5.72 8.76 4.51
C ALA A 127 -5.89 9.73 3.34
N CYS A 128 -5.59 9.29 2.11
CA CYS A 128 -5.69 10.13 0.91
C CYS A 128 -7.11 10.18 0.34
N GLU A 129 -7.82 9.04 0.31
CA GLU A 129 -9.13 8.88 -0.32
C GLU A 129 -10.27 9.41 0.56
N ASP A 130 -10.26 9.03 1.86
CA ASP A 130 -11.39 9.26 2.75
C ASP A 130 -11.24 10.50 3.63
N VAL A 131 -10.02 10.85 4.06
CA VAL A 131 -9.74 12.08 4.82
C VAL A 131 -9.31 13.20 3.89
N GLY A 132 -8.27 12.98 3.10
CA GLY A 132 -7.81 13.86 2.04
C GLY A 132 -7.73 15.34 2.45
N LEU A 133 -8.42 16.19 1.69
CA LEU A 133 -8.40 17.64 1.89
C LEU A 133 -9.21 18.12 3.11
N ALA A 134 -10.02 17.26 3.76
CA ALA A 134 -10.67 17.62 5.00
C ALA A 134 -9.66 17.85 6.14
N TYR A 135 -8.52 17.13 6.10
CA TYR A 135 -7.37 17.34 6.97
C TYR A 135 -6.08 17.04 6.21
N PRO A 136 -5.53 17.98 5.42
CA PRO A 136 -4.40 17.72 4.53
C PRO A 136 -3.14 17.19 5.22
N MET A 137 -2.94 17.54 6.49
CA MET A 137 -1.79 17.06 7.28
C MET A 137 -1.83 15.55 7.56
N ILE A 138 -2.96 14.89 7.33
CA ILE A 138 -3.08 13.44 7.52
C ILE A 138 -2.09 12.67 6.65
N ILE A 139 -1.85 13.13 5.43
CA ILE A 139 -1.02 12.44 4.44
C ILE A 139 0.44 12.32 4.90
N PRO A 140 1.16 13.43 5.22
CA PRO A 140 2.53 13.34 5.72
C PRO A 140 2.62 12.64 7.08
N ILE A 141 1.63 12.78 7.97
CA ILE A 141 1.63 12.10 9.26
C ILE A 141 1.52 10.58 9.07
N VAL A 142 0.57 10.12 8.28
CA VAL A 142 0.41 8.68 8.00
C VAL A 142 1.63 8.14 7.26
N LYS A 143 2.20 8.90 6.32
CA LYS A 143 3.43 8.51 5.62
C LYS A 143 4.59 8.32 6.60
N ALA A 144 4.80 9.25 7.53
CA ALA A 144 5.83 9.13 8.55
C ALA A 144 5.62 7.91 9.47
N ALA A 145 4.37 7.64 9.88
CA ALA A 145 4.03 6.47 10.69
C ALA A 145 4.30 5.15 9.94
N VAL A 146 3.96 5.10 8.65
CA VAL A 146 4.25 3.93 7.79
C VAL A 146 5.75 3.73 7.62
N ASP A 147 6.52 4.78 7.38
CA ASP A 147 7.98 4.69 7.27
C ASP A 147 8.62 4.20 8.59
N ALA A 148 8.17 4.74 9.73
CA ALA A 148 8.59 4.29 11.04
C ALA A 148 8.27 2.80 11.25
N ALA A 149 7.07 2.36 10.86
CA ALA A 149 6.66 0.95 10.98
C ALA A 149 7.55 0.01 10.17
N PHE A 150 7.92 0.39 8.95
CA PHE A 150 8.86 -0.40 8.13
C PHE A 150 10.30 -0.34 8.66
N MET A 151 10.70 0.76 9.28
CA MET A 151 12.03 0.90 9.87
C MET A 151 12.22 -0.01 11.09
N VAL A 152 11.24 -0.05 11.98
CA VAL A 152 11.32 -0.86 13.22
C VAL A 152 10.94 -2.31 13.01
N GLY A 153 10.04 -2.60 12.06
CA GLY A 153 9.55 -3.96 11.79
C GLY A 153 8.58 -4.48 12.86
N LEU A 154 8.14 -5.74 12.68
CA LEU A 154 7.29 -6.41 13.65
C LEU A 154 8.15 -6.99 14.80
N PRO A 155 7.64 -6.95 16.06
CA PRO A 155 6.28 -6.57 16.46
C PRO A 155 6.08 -5.06 16.72
N GLU A 156 7.13 -4.24 16.75
CA GLU A 156 7.06 -2.82 17.13
C GLU A 156 6.32 -1.94 16.13
N ALA A 157 6.24 -2.34 14.86
CA ALA A 157 5.49 -1.65 13.80
C ALA A 157 4.03 -1.34 14.17
N ARG A 158 3.44 -2.13 15.11
CA ARG A 158 2.09 -1.89 15.61
C ARG A 158 1.93 -0.52 16.27
N ILE A 159 3.00 0.01 16.90
CA ILE A 159 2.94 1.26 17.67
C ILE A 159 2.62 2.45 16.77
N PRO A 160 3.47 2.82 15.78
CA PRO A 160 3.20 3.95 14.90
C PRO A 160 1.94 3.73 14.04
N LEU A 161 1.62 2.50 13.65
CA LEU A 161 0.42 2.22 12.87
C LEU A 161 -0.87 2.38 13.69
N THR A 162 -0.87 2.02 14.96
CA THR A 162 -2.02 2.23 15.86
C THR A 162 -2.36 3.71 15.97
N ASP A 163 -1.37 4.56 16.23
CA ASP A 163 -1.55 6.01 16.33
C ASP A 163 -2.13 6.59 15.04
N ALA A 164 -1.59 6.18 13.90
CA ALA A 164 -2.05 6.64 12.60
C ALA A 164 -3.48 6.16 12.27
N VAL A 165 -3.83 4.92 12.59
CA VAL A 165 -5.20 4.38 12.39
C VAL A 165 -6.21 5.13 13.24
N VAL A 166 -5.91 5.36 14.52
CA VAL A 166 -6.79 6.13 15.42
C VAL A 166 -6.96 7.55 14.92
N LEU A 167 -5.89 8.20 14.46
CA LEU A 167 -5.94 9.54 13.89
C LEU A 167 -6.83 9.58 12.64
N VAL A 168 -6.67 8.64 11.70
CA VAL A 168 -7.50 8.55 10.48
C VAL A 168 -8.98 8.33 10.84
N CYS A 169 -9.29 7.46 11.80
CA CYS A 169 -10.66 7.23 12.24
C CYS A 169 -11.31 8.50 12.79
N ASN A 170 -10.58 9.29 13.57
CA ASN A 170 -11.11 10.49 14.24
C ASN A 170 -10.99 11.78 13.40
N SER A 171 -10.39 11.72 12.21
CA SER A 171 -10.28 12.86 11.30
C SER A 171 -11.59 13.12 10.55
N PRO A 172 -11.88 14.37 10.18
CA PRO A 172 -13.00 14.67 9.27
C PRO A 172 -12.78 13.96 7.94
N LYS A 173 -13.87 13.65 7.24
CA LYS A 173 -13.85 12.87 6.00
C LYS A 173 -14.26 13.73 4.80
N SER A 174 -13.50 13.62 3.70
CA SER A 174 -13.87 14.17 2.39
C SER A 174 -13.18 13.36 1.29
N ASN A 175 -13.96 12.87 0.37
CA ASN A 175 -13.50 12.20 -0.85
C ASN A 175 -13.68 13.07 -2.10
N SER A 176 -13.98 14.38 -1.93
CA SER A 176 -14.32 15.28 -3.02
C SER A 176 -13.25 15.38 -4.11
N ALA A 177 -11.97 15.38 -3.75
CA ALA A 177 -10.86 15.43 -4.71
C ALA A 177 -10.79 14.16 -5.56
N TYR A 178 -10.94 13.00 -4.96
CA TYR A 178 -10.96 11.71 -5.64
C TYR A 178 -12.15 11.61 -6.60
N LEU A 179 -13.36 11.96 -6.13
CA LEU A 179 -14.57 11.98 -6.96
C LEU A 179 -14.48 12.99 -8.12
N ALA A 180 -13.84 14.13 -7.90
CA ALA A 180 -13.60 15.13 -8.95
C ALA A 180 -12.73 14.55 -10.08
N TYR A 181 -11.67 13.84 -9.74
CA TYR A 181 -10.83 13.15 -10.72
C TYR A 181 -11.62 12.08 -11.49
N ASP A 182 -12.41 11.26 -10.80
CA ASP A 182 -13.20 10.20 -11.43
C ASP A 182 -14.24 10.77 -12.41
N ALA A 183 -14.90 11.89 -12.05
CA ALA A 183 -15.83 12.58 -12.94
C ALA A 183 -15.13 13.12 -14.20
N ALA A 184 -13.95 13.73 -14.05
CA ALA A 184 -13.15 14.19 -15.18
C ALA A 184 -12.69 13.03 -16.07
N ALA A 185 -12.19 11.94 -15.46
CA ALA A 185 -11.78 10.74 -16.19
C ALA A 185 -12.95 10.07 -16.94
N ALA A 186 -14.14 10.10 -16.36
CA ALA A 186 -15.34 9.57 -17.02
C ALA A 186 -15.73 10.38 -18.26
N ASP A 187 -15.61 11.72 -18.21
CA ASP A 187 -15.85 12.55 -19.38
C ASP A 187 -14.82 12.27 -20.49
N ILE A 188 -13.55 12.12 -20.17
CA ILE A 188 -12.49 11.77 -21.14
C ILE A 188 -12.79 10.43 -21.82
N ARG A 189 -13.17 9.40 -21.03
CA ARG A 189 -13.52 8.07 -21.58
C ARG A 189 -14.72 8.10 -22.52
N LYS A 190 -15.62 9.07 -22.35
CA LYS A 190 -16.78 9.30 -23.23
C LYS A 190 -16.44 10.15 -24.46
N GLY A 191 -15.18 10.59 -24.60
CA GLY A 191 -14.76 11.48 -25.69
C GLY A 191 -15.09 12.95 -25.47
N ASN A 192 -15.54 13.34 -24.29
CA ASN A 192 -15.92 14.70 -23.94
C ASN A 192 -14.73 15.52 -23.43
N SER A 193 -13.65 15.60 -24.19
CA SER A 193 -12.48 16.39 -23.80
C SER A 193 -12.30 17.66 -24.64
N GLY A 194 -12.47 17.57 -25.95
CA GLY A 194 -12.28 18.68 -26.86
C GLY A 194 -10.82 19.17 -27.00
N PRO A 195 -10.54 20.11 -27.92
CA PRO A 195 -9.22 20.67 -28.07
C PRO A 195 -8.87 21.62 -26.92
N ILE A 196 -7.60 21.65 -26.55
CA ILE A 196 -7.07 22.57 -25.53
C ILE A 196 -7.30 24.02 -26.01
N PRO A 197 -7.83 24.94 -25.15
CA PRO A 197 -7.98 26.35 -25.47
C PRO A 197 -6.67 26.96 -25.97
N ARG A 198 -6.76 27.76 -27.03
CA ARG A 198 -5.59 28.33 -27.70
C ARG A 198 -4.67 29.10 -26.75
N THR A 199 -5.24 29.80 -25.78
CA THR A 199 -4.53 30.56 -24.76
C THR A 199 -3.62 29.72 -23.86
N LEU A 200 -3.91 28.43 -23.72
CA LEU A 200 -3.15 27.50 -22.90
C LEU A 200 -2.15 26.66 -23.69
N GLN A 201 -2.15 26.74 -25.02
CA GLN A 201 -1.22 26.01 -25.89
C GLN A 201 0.18 26.60 -25.84
N ASN A 202 1.20 25.77 -26.03
CA ASN A 202 2.58 26.20 -26.01
C ASN A 202 2.89 27.07 -27.27
N LYS A 203 3.46 28.23 -27.05
CA LYS A 203 3.83 29.19 -28.10
C LYS A 203 4.93 28.68 -29.07
N HIS A 204 5.76 27.76 -28.62
CA HIS A 204 6.89 27.27 -29.40
C HIS A 204 6.50 26.43 -30.64
N TYR A 205 5.24 26.00 -30.71
CA TYR A 205 4.71 25.23 -31.84
C TYR A 205 3.93 26.08 -32.86
N ASP A 206 3.88 27.42 -32.65
CA ASP A 206 3.25 28.31 -33.64
C ASP A 206 4.16 28.48 -34.85
N GLY A 207 3.74 27.95 -36.02
CA GLY A 207 4.43 28.18 -37.27
C GLY A 207 4.55 29.68 -37.58
N GLU A 208 5.52 30.08 -38.43
CA GLU A 208 5.78 31.48 -38.73
C GLU A 208 4.56 32.20 -39.36
N ASP A 209 3.67 31.46 -40.02
CA ASP A 209 2.49 31.97 -40.74
C ASP A 209 1.20 31.94 -39.90
N ASN A 210 1.24 31.60 -38.59
CA ASN A 210 0.06 31.52 -37.80
C ASN A 210 -0.44 32.91 -37.37
N ALA A 211 -1.59 33.35 -37.92
CA ALA A 211 -2.24 34.63 -37.60
C ALA A 211 -2.57 34.82 -36.10
N HIS A 212 -2.57 33.76 -35.31
CA HIS A 212 -2.89 33.76 -33.88
C HIS A 212 -1.69 33.42 -32.99
N LYS A 213 -0.47 33.67 -33.50
CA LYS A 213 0.79 33.41 -32.81
C LYS A 213 0.82 34.11 -31.43
N GLY A 214 1.05 33.34 -30.40
CA GLY A 214 1.31 33.88 -29.07
C GLY A 214 0.11 34.48 -28.33
N GLN A 215 -1.13 34.15 -28.64
CA GLN A 215 -2.32 34.64 -27.92
C GLN A 215 -2.57 33.82 -26.65
N PHE A 216 -2.43 34.35 -25.61
CA PHE A 216 -2.74 35.45 -24.73
C PHE A 216 -3.14 34.86 -23.40
N TYR A 217 -2.27 33.92 -22.90
CA TYR A 217 -2.40 33.47 -21.53
C TYR A 217 -2.23 34.69 -20.61
N LYS A 218 -3.24 34.97 -19.82
CA LYS A 218 -3.17 36.00 -18.79
C LYS A 218 -2.47 35.37 -17.59
N TYR A 219 -1.25 35.85 -17.29
CA TYR A 219 -0.48 35.32 -16.17
C TYR A 219 -1.06 35.82 -14.85
N PRO A 220 -1.60 34.94 -13.98
CA PRO A 220 -2.30 35.39 -12.77
C PRO A 220 -1.46 36.25 -11.82
N HIS A 221 -0.15 36.02 -11.76
CA HIS A 221 0.73 36.80 -10.88
C HIS A 221 0.88 38.28 -11.29
N ASP A 222 0.50 38.67 -12.52
CA ASP A 222 0.48 40.06 -12.98
C ASP A 222 -0.79 40.79 -12.55
N TYR A 223 -1.73 40.11 -11.89
CA TYR A 223 -3.02 40.63 -11.48
C TYR A 223 -3.19 40.66 -9.96
N PRO A 224 -4.07 41.59 -9.43
CA PRO A 224 -4.35 41.64 -8.01
C PRO A 224 -4.81 40.29 -7.45
N ASN A 225 -4.32 39.96 -6.24
CA ASN A 225 -4.61 38.72 -5.55
C ASN A 225 -4.19 37.45 -6.35
N HIS A 226 -3.30 37.59 -7.34
CA HIS A 226 -2.85 36.48 -8.21
C HIS A 226 -4.02 35.76 -8.89
N TYR A 227 -5.06 36.50 -9.25
CA TYR A 227 -6.27 35.94 -9.86
C TYR A 227 -6.70 36.78 -11.08
N VAL A 228 -7.03 36.06 -12.16
CA VAL A 228 -7.64 36.65 -13.36
C VAL A 228 -8.62 35.68 -14.01
N PHE A 229 -9.78 36.20 -14.40
CA PHE A 229 -10.76 35.38 -15.10
C PHE A 229 -10.28 35.08 -16.53
N GLN A 230 -10.17 33.78 -16.84
CA GLN A 230 -9.96 33.28 -18.21
C GLN A 230 -10.49 31.83 -18.31
N GLN A 231 -10.72 31.37 -19.53
CA GLN A 231 -11.18 30.01 -19.75
C GLN A 231 -10.02 29.02 -19.71
N TYR A 232 -10.12 28.00 -18.87
CA TYR A 232 -9.13 26.92 -18.77
C TYR A 232 -9.61 25.60 -19.40
N LEU A 233 -10.91 25.31 -19.32
CA LEU A 233 -11.47 24.09 -19.89
C LEU A 233 -11.74 24.25 -21.40
N PRO A 234 -11.65 23.14 -22.17
CA PRO A 234 -12.10 23.10 -23.57
C PRO A 234 -13.54 23.58 -23.75
N ASP A 235 -13.87 24.13 -24.92
CA ASP A 235 -15.20 24.66 -25.20
C ASP A 235 -16.33 23.65 -24.97
N ALA A 236 -16.09 22.38 -25.33
CA ALA A 236 -17.08 21.32 -25.15
C ALA A 236 -17.48 21.07 -23.69
N ILE A 237 -16.60 21.44 -22.75
CA ILE A 237 -16.80 21.18 -21.31
C ILE A 237 -16.59 22.44 -20.45
N LYS A 238 -16.58 23.64 -21.04
CA LYS A 238 -16.26 24.91 -20.35
C LYS A 238 -17.13 25.21 -19.12
N ASN A 239 -18.35 24.67 -19.07
CA ASN A 239 -19.28 24.88 -17.97
C ASN A 239 -19.28 23.68 -16.96
N LYS A 240 -18.37 22.72 -17.09
CA LYS A 240 -18.26 21.61 -16.17
C LYS A 240 -17.61 22.04 -14.85
N THR A 241 -18.15 21.54 -13.76
CA THR A 241 -17.54 21.62 -12.43
C THR A 241 -17.28 20.20 -11.95
N TYR A 242 -16.03 19.88 -11.67
CA TYR A 242 -15.63 18.56 -11.17
C TYR A 242 -15.42 18.59 -9.66
N TYR A 243 -14.77 19.63 -9.15
CA TYR A 243 -14.49 19.79 -7.73
C TYR A 243 -15.46 20.82 -7.10
N THR A 244 -16.12 20.41 -6.00
CA THR A 244 -17.05 21.24 -5.23
C THR A 244 -16.77 21.13 -3.75
#